data_27fd534f15fe95dbe71412e96576a07d
#
_entry.id   27fd534f15fe95dbe71412e96576a07d
#
_cell.length_a   1.000
_cell.length_b   1.000
_cell.length_c   1.000
_cell.angle_alpha   90.00
_cell.angle_beta   90.00
_cell.angle_gamma   90.00
#
_symmetry.space_group_name_H-M   'P 1'
#
loop_
_entity.id
_entity.type
_entity.pdbx_description
1 polymer ?
#
loop_
_entity_poly.entity_id
_entity_poly.type
_entity_poly.pdbx_seq_one_letter_code
_entity_poly.pdbx_strand_id
1 'polypeptide(L)'
;MKENYQKYIESYLKLFSNLSSEELTLFRSQLSIKEYKQKDYFFKNGEIQKKMGFVCEGLLRRYYINEKGKTITTGFVKESEYATDYPAFIQQRPSKYYMECLEPSIIIELSYDDIQEGYTNFKNNERYGRLIAEKVLTIQTDRVEGFLFDTAEERYLNFVNENSDLLNRISLTHLSSYLGIERQSLSRIRSKIAKK
;
A
#
# COMPACT_ATOMS: atom_id res chain seq x y z
N MET A 1 -16.90 -13.02 -14.58
CA MET A 1 -16.17 -12.85 -13.29
C MET A 1 -16.32 -14.13 -12.49
N LYS A 2 -15.23 -14.65 -11.91
CA LYS A 2 -15.32 -15.81 -11.05
C LYS A 2 -16.21 -15.46 -9.84
N GLU A 3 -17.16 -16.31 -9.49
CA GLU A 3 -18.09 -16.14 -8.34
C GLU A 3 -17.38 -15.73 -7.05
N ASN A 4 -16.11 -16.18 -6.88
CA ASN A 4 -15.26 -15.87 -5.74
C ASN A 4 -14.86 -14.39 -5.60
N TYR A 5 -14.95 -13.57 -6.65
CA TYR A 5 -14.52 -12.17 -6.57
C TYR A 5 -15.63 -11.20 -6.18
N GLN A 6 -16.88 -11.62 -6.31
CA GLN A 6 -18.02 -10.79 -5.96
C GLN A 6 -17.94 -10.29 -4.50
N LYS A 7 -17.51 -11.16 -3.58
CA LYS A 7 -17.34 -10.81 -2.16
C LYS A 7 -16.37 -9.64 -1.95
N TYR A 8 -15.28 -9.56 -2.74
CA TYR A 8 -14.29 -8.49 -2.62
C TYR A 8 -14.84 -7.17 -3.14
N ILE A 9 -15.51 -7.19 -4.29
CA ILE A 9 -16.17 -6.01 -4.84
C ILE A 9 -17.21 -5.49 -3.85
N GLU A 10 -18.06 -6.33 -3.31
CA GLU A 10 -19.07 -5.94 -2.32
C GLU A 10 -18.42 -5.37 -1.04
N SER A 11 -17.35 -6.00 -0.56
CA SER A 11 -16.61 -5.50 0.60
C SER A 11 -16.00 -4.12 0.34
N TYR A 12 -15.41 -3.94 -0.85
CA TYR A 12 -14.84 -2.66 -1.26
C TYR A 12 -15.91 -1.58 -1.41
N LEU A 13 -17.03 -1.87 -2.07
CA LEU A 13 -18.12 -0.92 -2.26
C LEU A 13 -18.78 -0.47 -0.94
N LYS A 14 -18.77 -1.31 0.10
CA LYS A 14 -19.24 -0.93 1.44
C LYS A 14 -18.44 0.21 2.08
N LEU A 15 -17.22 0.46 1.66
CA LEU A 15 -16.44 1.61 2.13
C LEU A 15 -17.06 2.95 1.69
N PHE A 16 -17.96 2.92 0.72
CA PHE A 16 -18.59 4.07 0.09
C PHE A 16 -20.06 4.19 0.53
N SER A 17 -20.28 4.54 1.77
CA SER A 17 -21.60 4.48 2.43
C SER A 17 -22.69 5.43 1.85
N ASN A 18 -22.31 6.38 0.98
CA ASN A 18 -23.20 7.45 0.51
C ASN A 18 -23.33 7.51 -1.02
N LEU A 19 -23.00 6.43 -1.74
CA LEU A 19 -23.16 6.37 -3.19
C LEU A 19 -24.64 6.08 -3.55
N SER A 20 -25.14 6.77 -4.58
CA SER A 20 -26.41 6.43 -5.22
C SER A 20 -26.33 5.07 -5.93
N SER A 21 -27.46 4.50 -6.28
CA SER A 21 -27.52 3.24 -7.05
C SER A 21 -26.83 3.37 -8.42
N GLU A 22 -26.88 4.55 -9.02
CA GLU A 22 -26.23 4.85 -10.30
C GLU A 22 -24.71 4.89 -10.14
N GLU A 23 -24.21 5.63 -9.13
CA GLU A 23 -22.79 5.68 -8.80
C GLU A 23 -22.23 4.28 -8.50
N LEU A 24 -22.95 3.47 -7.72
CA LEU A 24 -22.55 2.10 -7.41
C LEU A 24 -22.48 1.21 -8.66
N THR A 25 -23.42 1.36 -9.58
CA THR A 25 -23.47 0.58 -10.82
C THR A 25 -22.30 0.93 -11.72
N LEU A 26 -22.02 2.22 -11.93
CA LEU A 26 -20.88 2.68 -12.71
C LEU A 26 -19.57 2.22 -12.06
N PHE A 27 -19.41 2.49 -10.76
CA PHE A 27 -18.19 2.15 -10.03
C PHE A 27 -17.90 0.65 -10.11
N ARG A 28 -18.93 -0.20 -9.91
CA ARG A 28 -18.80 -1.65 -10.06
C ARG A 28 -18.31 -2.08 -11.46
N SER A 29 -18.77 -1.40 -12.51
CA SER A 29 -18.36 -1.73 -13.89
C SER A 29 -16.90 -1.37 -14.21
N GLN A 30 -16.33 -0.42 -13.48
CA GLN A 30 -14.97 0.07 -13.63
C GLN A 30 -13.93 -0.73 -12.81
N LEU A 31 -14.39 -1.54 -11.84
CA LEU A 31 -13.49 -2.36 -11.03
C LEU A 31 -13.05 -3.61 -11.79
N SER A 32 -11.76 -3.87 -11.79
CA SER A 32 -11.21 -5.15 -12.23
C SER A 32 -10.45 -5.84 -11.10
N ILE A 33 -10.53 -7.18 -11.04
CA ILE A 33 -9.81 -7.96 -10.05
C ILE A 33 -8.75 -8.78 -10.74
N LYS A 34 -7.53 -8.75 -10.18
CA LYS A 34 -6.41 -9.58 -10.63
C LYS A 34 -5.76 -10.33 -9.49
N GLU A 35 -5.34 -11.54 -9.83
CA GLU A 35 -4.47 -12.38 -9.00
C GLU A 35 -3.01 -12.14 -9.39
N TYR A 36 -2.19 -11.95 -8.38
CA TYR A 36 -0.74 -11.82 -8.49
C TYR A 36 -0.07 -12.96 -7.73
N LYS A 37 0.96 -13.53 -8.32
CA LYS A 37 1.80 -14.52 -7.64
C LYS A 37 2.80 -13.82 -6.74
N GLN A 38 3.34 -14.55 -5.77
CA GLN A 38 4.51 -14.08 -5.02
C GLN A 38 5.64 -13.70 -6.00
N LYS A 39 6.29 -12.56 -5.76
CA LYS A 39 7.32 -11.92 -6.59
C LYS A 39 6.83 -11.27 -7.89
N ASP A 40 5.54 -11.29 -8.17
CA ASP A 40 5.00 -10.44 -9.23
C ASP A 40 5.09 -8.96 -8.82
N TYR A 41 5.10 -8.09 -9.81
CA TYR A 41 5.13 -6.65 -9.60
C TYR A 41 3.79 -6.03 -9.96
N PHE A 42 3.26 -5.22 -9.06
CA PHE A 42 2.10 -4.38 -9.36
C PHE A 42 2.52 -3.20 -10.25
N PHE A 43 3.70 -2.62 -10.00
CA PHE A 43 4.42 -1.71 -10.90
C PHE A 43 5.92 -1.74 -10.62
N LYS A 44 6.72 -1.22 -11.56
CA LYS A 44 8.17 -1.14 -11.48
C LYS A 44 8.67 0.30 -11.60
N ASN A 45 9.89 0.53 -11.13
CA ASN A 45 10.60 1.78 -11.35
C ASN A 45 10.61 2.14 -12.84
N GLY A 46 10.37 3.43 -13.15
CA GLY A 46 10.31 3.95 -14.51
C GLY A 46 8.95 3.84 -15.19
N GLU A 47 8.02 3.06 -14.65
CA GLU A 47 6.68 2.95 -15.19
C GLU A 47 5.76 4.11 -14.74
N ILE A 48 4.94 4.62 -15.65
CA ILE A 48 3.83 5.52 -15.33
C ILE A 48 2.66 4.65 -14.91
N GLN A 49 2.19 4.81 -13.67
CA GLN A 49 1.06 4.04 -13.16
C GLN A 49 -0.24 4.49 -13.84
N LYS A 50 -0.88 3.56 -14.55
CA LYS A 50 -2.20 3.74 -15.16
C LYS A 50 -3.34 3.26 -14.27
N LYS A 51 -3.01 2.67 -13.12
CA LYS A 51 -3.97 2.10 -12.19
C LYS A 51 -3.46 2.19 -10.75
N MET A 52 -4.39 2.25 -9.82
CA MET A 52 -4.19 2.09 -8.39
C MET A 52 -4.80 0.75 -7.96
N GLY A 53 -4.21 0.07 -6.99
CA GLY A 53 -4.70 -1.21 -6.48
C GLY A 53 -5.27 -1.08 -5.07
N PHE A 54 -6.38 -1.78 -4.78
CA PHE A 54 -6.85 -2.02 -3.42
C PHE A 54 -6.60 -3.49 -3.09
N VAL A 55 -5.82 -3.75 -2.05
CA VAL A 55 -5.43 -5.11 -1.67
C VAL A 55 -6.58 -5.79 -0.95
N CYS A 56 -7.12 -6.85 -1.54
CA CYS A 56 -8.16 -7.68 -0.94
C CYS A 56 -7.58 -8.80 -0.09
N GLU A 57 -6.54 -9.44 -0.60
CA GLU A 57 -5.75 -10.46 0.08
C GLU A 57 -4.29 -10.29 -0.31
N GLY A 58 -3.37 -10.55 0.63
CA GLY A 58 -1.96 -10.57 0.36
C GLY A 58 -1.19 -9.37 0.91
N LEU A 59 0.10 -9.35 0.64
CA LEU A 59 1.03 -8.36 1.15
C LEU A 59 2.00 -7.93 0.07
N LEU A 60 2.13 -6.62 -0.13
CA LEU A 60 3.07 -6.02 -1.06
C LEU A 60 4.14 -5.22 -0.33
N ARG A 61 5.28 -5.08 -0.98
CA ARG A 61 6.42 -4.27 -0.52
C ARG A 61 6.72 -3.18 -1.53
N ARG A 62 6.76 -1.92 -1.08
CA ARG A 62 7.29 -0.79 -1.85
C ARG A 62 8.75 -0.57 -1.49
N TYR A 63 9.62 -0.50 -2.51
CA TYR A 63 11.05 -0.27 -2.32
C TYR A 63 11.68 0.45 -3.52
N TYR A 64 12.87 0.99 -3.33
CA TYR A 64 13.74 1.46 -4.41
C TYR A 64 15.12 0.82 -4.30
N ILE A 65 15.92 0.93 -5.37
CA ILE A 65 17.30 0.48 -5.40
C ILE A 65 18.18 1.73 -5.34
N ASN A 66 19.03 1.82 -4.32
CA ASN A 66 19.93 2.95 -4.16
C ASN A 66 21.17 2.83 -5.08
N GLU A 67 22.02 3.86 -5.12
CA GLU A 67 23.25 3.92 -5.95
C GLU A 67 24.23 2.77 -5.68
N LYS A 68 24.18 2.15 -4.48
CA LYS A 68 25.00 1.00 -4.10
C LYS A 68 24.36 -0.34 -4.47
N GLY A 69 23.25 -0.36 -5.22
CA GLY A 69 22.53 -1.55 -5.59
C GLY A 69 21.72 -2.20 -4.45
N LYS A 70 21.63 -1.56 -3.28
CA LYS A 70 20.87 -2.09 -2.13
C LYS A 70 19.39 -1.71 -2.27
N THR A 71 18.50 -2.68 -2.02
CA THR A 71 17.05 -2.42 -1.97
C THR A 71 16.68 -1.77 -0.63
N ILE A 72 15.99 -0.64 -0.69
CA ILE A 72 15.53 0.13 0.48
C ILE A 72 14.00 0.07 0.53
N THR A 73 13.46 -0.60 1.55
CA THR A 73 12.02 -0.71 1.77
C THR A 73 11.46 0.63 2.25
N THR A 74 10.42 1.10 1.59
CA THR A 74 9.73 2.37 1.94
C THR A 74 8.32 2.16 2.47
N GLY A 75 7.76 0.96 2.31
CA GLY A 75 6.43 0.65 2.82
C GLY A 75 6.08 -0.82 2.61
N PHE A 76 5.11 -1.26 3.37
CA PHE A 76 4.34 -2.48 3.15
C PHE A 76 2.91 -2.06 2.88
N VAL A 77 2.19 -2.84 2.09
CA VAL A 77 0.78 -2.60 1.76
C VAL A 77 0.06 -3.93 1.97
N LYS A 78 -0.82 -3.97 2.95
CA LYS A 78 -1.59 -5.15 3.35
C LYS A 78 -3.06 -5.04 2.95
N GLU A 79 -3.86 -5.99 3.38
CA GLU A 79 -5.30 -6.02 3.13
C GLU A 79 -5.97 -4.70 3.57
N SER A 80 -6.93 -4.24 2.80
CA SER A 80 -7.67 -2.99 2.99
C SER A 80 -6.84 -1.71 2.81
N GLU A 81 -5.67 -1.81 2.17
CA GLU A 81 -4.81 -0.67 1.84
C GLU A 81 -4.63 -0.51 0.33
N TYR A 82 -4.16 0.68 -0.08
CA TYR A 82 -3.96 1.02 -1.49
C TYR A 82 -2.51 0.83 -1.93
N ALA A 83 -2.32 -0.03 -2.93
CA ALA A 83 -1.04 -0.22 -3.63
C ALA A 83 -0.85 0.88 -4.68
N THR A 84 -0.02 1.88 -4.37
CA THR A 84 0.27 3.00 -5.26
C THR A 84 1.55 3.75 -4.83
N ASP A 85 2.22 4.38 -5.80
CA ASP A 85 3.09 5.55 -5.57
C ASP A 85 2.22 6.79 -5.83
N TYR A 86 1.47 7.20 -4.81
CA TYR A 86 0.40 8.18 -4.95
C TYR A 86 0.86 9.49 -5.62
N PRO A 87 1.99 10.12 -5.25
CA PRO A 87 2.46 11.32 -5.93
C PRO A 87 2.80 11.11 -7.42
N ALA A 88 3.37 9.96 -7.78
CA ALA A 88 3.65 9.65 -9.18
C ALA A 88 2.37 9.34 -9.96
N PHE A 89 1.42 8.65 -9.31
CA PHE A 89 0.12 8.30 -9.88
C PHE A 89 -0.72 9.55 -10.22
N ILE A 90 -0.89 10.48 -9.27
CA ILE A 90 -1.70 11.69 -9.52
C ILE A 90 -1.04 12.65 -10.53
N GLN A 91 0.29 12.67 -10.61
CA GLN A 91 1.04 13.49 -11.57
C GLN A 91 1.28 12.79 -12.91
N GLN A 92 0.86 11.53 -13.06
CA GLN A 92 1.09 10.70 -14.25
C GLN A 92 2.56 10.74 -14.72
N ARG A 93 3.49 10.66 -13.75
CA ARG A 93 4.94 10.60 -13.99
C ARG A 93 5.51 9.22 -13.63
N PRO A 94 6.69 8.87 -14.15
CA PRO A 94 7.36 7.61 -13.80
C PRO A 94 7.59 7.46 -12.30
N SER A 95 7.24 6.30 -11.76
CA SER A 95 7.53 5.94 -10.36
C SER A 95 9.02 5.72 -10.15
N LYS A 96 9.52 6.08 -8.98
CA LYS A 96 10.89 5.77 -8.52
C LYS A 96 10.97 4.44 -7.76
N TYR A 97 9.83 3.78 -7.57
CA TYR A 97 9.71 2.59 -6.73
C TYR A 97 9.34 1.36 -7.53
N TYR A 98 9.58 0.21 -6.91
CA TYR A 98 8.99 -1.07 -7.24
C TYR A 98 7.92 -1.40 -6.22
N MET A 99 6.82 -2.02 -6.65
CA MET A 99 5.78 -2.58 -5.78
C MET A 99 5.68 -4.07 -6.06
N GLU A 100 6.25 -4.89 -5.18
CA GLU A 100 6.41 -6.34 -5.30
C GLU A 100 5.45 -7.07 -4.37
N CYS A 101 4.80 -8.12 -4.85
CA CYS A 101 3.99 -9.02 -4.03
C CYS A 101 4.90 -9.94 -3.21
N LEU A 102 4.85 -9.83 -1.88
CA LEU A 102 5.61 -10.70 -0.98
C LEU A 102 4.96 -12.08 -0.81
N GLU A 103 3.69 -12.20 -1.15
CA GLU A 103 2.89 -13.43 -1.14
C GLU A 103 1.84 -13.37 -2.24
N PRO A 104 1.14 -14.49 -2.57
CA PRO A 104 0.05 -14.46 -3.52
C PRO A 104 -0.99 -13.42 -3.10
N SER A 105 -1.41 -12.57 -4.03
CA SER A 105 -2.25 -11.40 -3.70
C SER A 105 -3.42 -11.29 -4.67
N ILE A 106 -4.56 -10.83 -4.14
CA ILE A 106 -5.77 -10.49 -4.91
C ILE A 106 -5.99 -8.98 -4.78
N ILE A 107 -6.03 -8.29 -5.91
CA ILE A 107 -6.07 -6.83 -5.95
C ILE A 107 -7.22 -6.37 -6.84
N ILE A 108 -8.07 -5.47 -6.32
CA ILE A 108 -8.99 -4.67 -7.12
C ILE A 108 -8.18 -3.56 -7.76
N GLU A 109 -8.24 -3.47 -9.08
CA GLU A 109 -7.58 -2.43 -9.86
C GLU A 109 -8.58 -1.35 -10.27
N LEU A 110 -8.19 -0.10 -10.07
CA LEU A 110 -8.93 1.09 -10.48
C LEU A 110 -8.06 1.86 -11.48
N SER A 111 -8.57 2.09 -12.69
CA SER A 111 -7.81 2.85 -13.68
C SER A 111 -7.74 4.34 -13.30
N TYR A 112 -6.68 5.02 -13.75
CA TYR A 112 -6.54 6.46 -13.57
C TYR A 112 -7.70 7.21 -14.23
N ASP A 113 -8.03 6.82 -15.45
CA ASP A 113 -9.07 7.49 -16.25
C ASP A 113 -10.46 7.33 -15.61
N ASP A 114 -10.80 6.12 -15.12
CA ASP A 114 -12.07 5.88 -14.41
C ASP A 114 -12.16 6.69 -13.11
N ILE A 115 -11.05 6.82 -12.37
CA ILE A 115 -11.00 7.65 -11.16
C ILE A 115 -11.22 9.12 -11.50
N GLN A 116 -10.61 9.65 -12.57
CA GLN A 116 -10.79 11.04 -13.01
C GLN A 116 -12.22 11.29 -13.52
N GLU A 117 -12.77 10.36 -14.26
CA GLU A 117 -14.17 10.39 -14.67
C GLU A 117 -15.12 10.43 -13.47
N GLY A 118 -14.85 9.58 -12.48
CA GLY A 118 -15.61 9.57 -11.23
C GLY A 118 -15.56 10.90 -10.49
N TYR A 119 -14.40 11.53 -10.41
CA TYR A 119 -14.25 12.86 -9.78
C TYR A 119 -15.01 13.95 -10.52
N THR A 120 -15.05 13.89 -11.84
CA THR A 120 -15.77 14.87 -12.67
C THR A 120 -17.28 14.76 -12.52
N ASN A 121 -17.79 13.54 -12.43
CA ASN A 121 -19.20 13.26 -12.51
C ASN A 121 -19.90 13.17 -11.14
N PHE A 122 -19.17 12.86 -10.08
CA PHE A 122 -19.76 12.54 -8.76
C PHE A 122 -19.00 13.16 -7.60
N LYS A 123 -19.67 14.04 -6.84
CA LYS A 123 -19.10 14.71 -5.66
C LYS A 123 -18.63 13.72 -4.57
N ASN A 124 -19.28 12.58 -4.44
CA ASN A 124 -18.89 11.59 -3.46
C ASN A 124 -17.54 10.96 -3.82
N ASN A 125 -17.27 10.72 -5.10
CA ASN A 125 -15.99 10.16 -5.56
C ASN A 125 -14.83 11.14 -5.29
N GLU A 126 -15.03 12.45 -5.53
CA GLU A 126 -14.06 13.48 -5.18
C GLU A 126 -13.79 13.50 -3.66
N ARG A 127 -14.84 13.44 -2.84
CA ARG A 127 -14.70 13.34 -1.38
C ARG A 127 -13.86 12.13 -0.97
N TYR A 128 -14.08 10.96 -1.57
CA TYR A 128 -13.28 9.76 -1.31
C TYR A 128 -11.82 9.92 -1.73
N GLY A 129 -11.59 10.46 -2.92
CA GLY A 129 -10.24 10.77 -3.38
C GLY A 129 -9.49 11.66 -2.42
N ARG A 130 -10.15 12.69 -1.88
CA ARG A 130 -9.59 13.58 -0.85
C ARG A 130 -9.27 12.83 0.44
N LEU A 131 -10.18 11.99 0.94
CA LEU A 131 -9.93 11.20 2.16
C LEU A 131 -8.76 10.22 1.99
N ILE A 132 -8.60 9.63 0.81
CA ILE A 132 -7.43 8.79 0.49
C ILE A 132 -6.15 9.64 0.50
N ALA A 133 -6.18 10.83 -0.11
CA ALA A 133 -5.04 11.74 -0.14
C ALA A 133 -4.63 12.20 1.28
N GLU A 134 -5.60 12.56 2.11
CA GLU A 134 -5.38 12.93 3.52
C GLU A 134 -4.74 11.77 4.29
N LYS A 135 -5.24 10.54 4.13
CA LYS A 135 -4.66 9.35 4.76
C LYS A 135 -3.22 9.09 4.29
N VAL A 136 -2.97 9.21 2.99
CA VAL A 136 -1.61 9.04 2.43
C VAL A 136 -0.67 10.10 3.00
N LEU A 137 -1.12 11.35 3.10
CA LEU A 137 -0.33 12.45 3.67
C LEU A 137 0.02 12.16 5.14
N THR A 138 -0.94 11.76 5.95
CA THR A 138 -0.72 11.40 7.36
C THR A 138 0.32 10.28 7.48
N ILE A 139 0.16 9.17 6.76
CA ILE A 139 1.10 8.04 6.79
C ILE A 139 2.53 8.49 6.39
N GLN A 140 2.66 9.36 5.39
CA GLN A 140 3.98 9.84 4.98
C GLN A 140 4.59 10.80 6.01
N THR A 141 3.77 11.66 6.63
CA THR A 141 4.20 12.59 7.69
C THR A 141 4.68 11.80 8.90
N ASP A 142 3.87 10.89 9.43
CA ASP A 142 4.22 10.04 10.59
C ASP A 142 5.54 9.29 10.35
N ARG A 143 5.72 8.79 9.11
CA ARG A 143 6.97 8.12 8.75
C ARG A 143 8.18 9.06 8.77
N VAL A 144 8.04 10.27 8.24
CA VAL A 144 9.13 11.28 8.26
C VAL A 144 9.44 11.66 9.71
N GLU A 145 8.43 11.95 10.51
CA GLU A 145 8.56 12.29 11.92
C GLU A 145 9.22 11.17 12.72
N GLY A 146 8.84 9.91 12.49
CA GLY A 146 9.49 8.77 13.11
C GLY A 146 10.99 8.65 12.79
N PHE A 147 11.43 9.09 11.59
CA PHE A 147 12.86 9.15 11.30
C PHE A 147 13.57 10.36 11.93
N LEU A 148 12.86 11.45 12.18
CA LEU A 148 13.42 12.67 12.76
C LEU A 148 13.48 12.63 14.29
N PHE A 149 12.46 12.04 14.92
CA PHE A 149 12.26 12.14 16.38
C PHE A 149 12.50 10.83 17.12
N ASP A 150 12.22 9.67 16.49
CA ASP A 150 12.27 8.39 17.19
C ASP A 150 13.66 7.74 17.12
N THR A 151 14.04 7.08 18.20
CA THR A 151 15.16 6.13 18.21
C THR A 151 14.81 4.87 17.38
N ALA A 152 15.83 4.08 17.05
CA ALA A 152 15.62 2.81 16.34
C ALA A 152 14.73 1.81 17.13
N GLU A 153 14.83 1.83 18.48
CA GLU A 153 14.01 0.98 19.38
C GLU A 153 12.54 1.45 19.35
N GLU A 154 12.30 2.75 19.41
CA GLU A 154 10.94 3.34 19.34
C GLU A 154 10.30 3.08 17.99
N ARG A 155 11.01 3.27 16.87
CA ARG A 155 10.47 2.93 15.53
C ARG A 155 10.08 1.46 15.43
N TYR A 156 10.87 0.55 16.01
CA TYR A 156 10.52 -0.86 16.04
C TYR A 156 9.28 -1.13 16.89
N LEU A 157 9.17 -0.54 18.08
CA LEU A 157 8.00 -0.69 18.96
C LEU A 157 6.73 -0.15 18.32
N ASN A 158 6.81 1.03 17.72
CA ASN A 158 5.69 1.63 16.98
C ASN A 158 5.23 0.71 15.83
N PHE A 159 6.19 0.17 15.05
CA PHE A 159 5.87 -0.79 14.00
C PHE A 159 5.17 -2.05 14.54
N VAL A 160 5.64 -2.62 15.65
CA VAL A 160 5.04 -3.81 16.29
C VAL A 160 3.62 -3.53 16.77
N ASN A 161 3.40 -2.37 17.38
CA ASN A 161 2.08 -1.98 17.89
C ASN A 161 1.05 -1.80 16.78
N GLU A 162 1.46 -1.22 15.66
CA GLU A 162 0.57 -0.90 14.53
C GLU A 162 0.40 -2.07 13.54
N ASN A 163 1.42 -2.94 13.44
CA ASN A 163 1.52 -3.95 12.39
C ASN A 163 1.99 -5.30 12.93
N SER A 164 1.46 -5.73 14.08
CA SER A 164 1.82 -7.02 14.69
C SER A 164 1.56 -8.22 13.76
N ASP A 165 0.54 -8.11 12.93
CA ASP A 165 0.14 -9.09 11.90
C ASP A 165 1.20 -9.28 10.81
N LEU A 166 2.05 -8.28 10.56
CA LEU A 166 3.11 -8.37 9.55
C LEU A 166 4.37 -9.07 10.03
N LEU A 167 4.59 -9.21 11.34
CA LEU A 167 5.86 -9.72 11.89
C LEU A 167 6.23 -11.13 11.41
N ASN A 168 5.24 -11.96 11.12
CA ASN A 168 5.44 -13.32 10.60
C ASN A 168 5.36 -13.40 9.06
N ARG A 169 4.98 -12.32 8.39
CA ARG A 169 4.81 -12.25 6.92
C ARG A 169 5.99 -11.58 6.22
N ILE A 170 6.81 -10.81 6.95
CA ILE A 170 7.95 -10.08 6.39
C ILE A 170 9.29 -10.61 6.92
N SER A 171 10.30 -10.58 6.07
CA SER A 171 11.66 -10.95 6.48
C SER A 171 12.28 -9.89 7.40
N LEU A 172 13.18 -10.31 8.29
CA LEU A 172 13.97 -9.37 9.10
C LEU A 172 14.79 -8.39 8.26
N THR A 173 15.21 -8.81 7.07
CA THR A 173 15.92 -7.94 6.11
C THR A 173 15.02 -6.84 5.58
N HIS A 174 13.77 -7.15 5.24
CA HIS A 174 12.79 -6.15 4.79
C HIS A 174 12.42 -5.20 5.94
N LEU A 175 12.19 -5.74 7.14
CA LEU A 175 11.85 -4.94 8.31
C LEU A 175 13.00 -4.01 8.73
N SER A 176 14.23 -4.50 8.81
CA SER A 176 15.37 -3.65 9.16
C SER A 176 15.59 -2.53 8.13
N SER A 177 15.44 -2.85 6.85
CA SER A 177 15.47 -1.86 5.77
C SER A 177 14.36 -0.81 5.90
N TYR A 178 13.14 -1.24 6.25
CA TYR A 178 12.00 -0.34 6.50
C TYR A 178 12.25 0.59 7.68
N LEU A 179 12.84 0.08 8.76
CA LEU A 179 13.16 0.85 9.98
C LEU A 179 14.41 1.71 9.84
N GLY A 180 15.14 1.61 8.71
CA GLY A 180 16.37 2.37 8.48
C GLY A 180 17.53 1.96 9.38
N ILE A 181 17.60 0.68 9.75
CA ILE A 181 18.67 0.12 10.62
C ILE A 181 19.30 -1.11 10.00
N GLU A 182 20.49 -1.48 10.46
CA GLU A 182 21.11 -2.73 10.07
C GLU A 182 20.41 -3.94 10.72
N ARG A 183 20.38 -5.07 10.01
CA ARG A 183 19.74 -6.31 10.47
C ARG A 183 20.24 -6.78 11.85
N GLN A 184 21.54 -6.61 12.11
CA GLN A 184 22.13 -6.96 13.41
C GLN A 184 21.60 -6.08 14.55
N SER A 185 21.40 -4.78 14.29
CA SER A 185 20.80 -3.85 15.25
C SER A 185 19.36 -4.23 15.57
N LEU A 186 18.57 -4.58 14.56
CA LEU A 186 17.20 -5.09 14.75
C LEU A 186 17.19 -6.35 15.61
N SER A 187 18.10 -7.31 15.36
CA SER A 187 18.20 -8.53 16.17
C SER A 187 18.52 -8.24 17.64
N ARG A 188 19.39 -7.25 17.92
CA ARG A 188 19.72 -6.83 19.30
C ARG A 188 18.52 -6.17 19.99
N ILE A 189 17.80 -5.27 19.29
CA ILE A 189 16.58 -4.63 19.79
C ILE A 189 15.55 -5.70 20.18
N ARG A 190 15.27 -6.64 19.28
CA ARG A 190 14.31 -7.73 19.54
C ARG A 190 14.71 -8.58 20.74
N SER A 191 15.99 -8.96 20.86
CA SER A 191 16.50 -9.73 22.01
C SER A 191 16.41 -8.97 23.33
N LYS A 192 16.61 -7.64 23.32
CA LYS A 192 16.49 -6.79 24.51
C LYS A 192 15.03 -6.72 24.98
N ILE A 193 14.09 -6.55 24.04
CA ILE A 193 12.65 -6.44 24.35
C ILE A 193 12.10 -7.78 24.87
N ALA A 194 12.51 -8.90 24.28
CA ALA A 194 12.06 -10.24 24.70
C ALA A 194 12.54 -10.66 26.11
N LYS A 195 13.50 -9.93 26.69
CA LYS A 195 14.03 -10.18 28.04
C LYS A 195 13.40 -9.30 29.13
N LYS A 196 12.57 -8.33 28.73
CA LYS A 196 11.76 -7.50 29.63
C LYS A 196 10.39 -8.12 29.84
#